data_de07a8da2944f09414f6b64325985a89
#
_entry.id   de07a8da2944f09414f6b64325985a89
#
_cell.length_a   1.000
_cell.length_b   1.000
_cell.length_c   1.000
_cell.angle_alpha   90.00
_cell.angle_beta   90.00
_cell.angle_gamma   90.00
#
_symmetry.space_group_name_H-M   'P 1'
#
loop_
_entity.id
_entity.type
_entity.pdbx_description
1 polymer ?
#
loop_
_entity_poly.entity_id
_entity_poly.type
_entity_poly.pdbx_seq_one_letter_code
_entity_poly.pdbx_strand_id
1 'polypeptide(L)'
;MKMTKRIAAMAACAVMAASSMVGMSASAGFSSTMLEPNGSYESFTVDGVNYGFQIRSEVETTTTSSGKTKANSQTYLHEVVQRKVPTSNVKVQTQLYGKSKKGGNYTLLSVGYTTIDSNTTRIYATTSWIDQYDEISSYYTTGLAEKRLSSYYSWSNLLSVNTSSIS
;
A
#
# COMPACT_ATOMS: atom_id res chain seq x y z
N MET A 1 27.44 -18.56 17.57
CA MET A 1 26.13 -18.18 18.09
C MET A 1 25.57 -16.86 17.50
N LYS A 2 25.79 -16.59 16.19
CA LYS A 2 25.29 -15.36 15.49
C LYS A 2 24.36 -15.64 14.30
N MET A 3 24.13 -16.91 13.97
CA MET A 3 23.28 -17.30 12.82
C MET A 3 21.79 -17.41 13.12
N THR A 4 21.42 -17.74 14.35
CA THR A 4 20.02 -17.96 14.77
C THR A 4 19.16 -16.70 14.82
N LYS A 5 19.77 -15.53 15.03
CA LYS A 5 19.00 -14.25 15.09
C LYS A 5 18.57 -13.74 13.71
N ARG A 6 19.27 -14.09 12.63
CA ARG A 6 18.91 -13.68 11.26
C ARG A 6 17.76 -14.51 10.69
N ILE A 7 17.70 -15.79 11.06
CA ILE A 7 16.63 -16.70 10.62
C ILE A 7 15.30 -16.32 11.30
N ALA A 8 15.32 -15.88 12.56
CA ALA A 8 14.14 -15.43 13.26
C ALA A 8 13.54 -14.15 12.67
N ALA A 9 14.37 -13.22 12.18
CA ALA A 9 13.91 -11.99 11.54
C ALA A 9 13.25 -12.26 10.17
N MET A 10 13.79 -13.21 9.40
CA MET A 10 13.19 -13.59 8.11
C MET A 10 11.89 -14.38 8.29
N ALA A 11 11.79 -15.22 9.34
CA ALA A 11 10.55 -15.92 9.65
C ALA A 11 9.44 -14.97 10.14
N ALA A 12 9.78 -13.91 10.88
CA ALA A 12 8.83 -12.90 11.32
C ALA A 12 8.26 -12.08 10.14
N CYS A 13 9.07 -11.77 9.11
CA CYS A 13 8.60 -11.10 7.90
C CYS A 13 7.65 -12.00 7.07
N ALA A 14 7.92 -13.30 6.99
CA ALA A 14 7.06 -14.24 6.29
C ALA A 14 5.71 -14.45 7.01
N VAL A 15 5.70 -14.46 8.34
CA VAL A 15 4.48 -14.61 9.15
C VAL A 15 3.61 -13.35 9.10
N MET A 16 4.21 -12.15 9.01
CA MET A 16 3.41 -10.91 8.86
C MET A 16 2.81 -10.77 7.46
N ALA A 17 3.44 -11.31 6.42
CA ALA A 17 2.83 -11.39 5.09
C ALA A 17 1.65 -12.38 5.04
N ALA A 18 1.67 -13.44 5.86
CA ALA A 18 0.59 -14.42 5.93
C ALA A 18 -0.56 -13.99 6.85
N SER A 19 -0.32 -13.18 7.89
CA SER A 19 -1.36 -12.77 8.85
C SER A 19 -2.29 -11.68 8.31
N SER A 20 -1.93 -10.97 7.25
CA SER A 20 -2.84 -10.04 6.56
C SER A 20 -3.84 -10.74 5.62
N MET A 21 -3.68 -12.05 5.40
CA MET A 21 -4.59 -12.85 4.56
C MET A 21 -5.75 -13.51 5.33
N VAL A 22 -5.77 -13.42 6.66
CA VAL A 22 -6.85 -14.03 7.45
C VAL A 22 -8.06 -13.10 7.47
N GLY A 23 -8.93 -13.25 6.51
CA GLY A 23 -10.17 -12.48 6.36
C GLY A 23 -10.52 -12.11 4.92
N MET A 24 -9.63 -12.40 3.96
CA MET A 24 -9.93 -12.21 2.55
C MET A 24 -10.72 -13.40 2.05
N SER A 25 -12.03 -13.22 1.83
CA SER A 25 -12.82 -14.15 1.02
C SER A 25 -12.12 -14.32 -0.32
N ALA A 26 -12.12 -15.53 -0.87
CA ALA A 26 -11.48 -15.85 -2.13
C ALA A 26 -11.79 -14.77 -3.18
N SER A 27 -10.82 -13.88 -3.42
CA SER A 27 -10.94 -12.82 -4.41
C SER A 27 -10.64 -13.40 -5.79
N ALA A 28 -11.33 -12.92 -6.81
CA ALA A 28 -11.13 -13.37 -8.19
C ALA A 28 -9.76 -12.96 -8.75
N GLY A 29 -9.07 -12.03 -8.12
CA GLY A 29 -7.72 -11.60 -8.47
C GLY A 29 -7.08 -10.76 -7.38
N PHE A 30 -5.79 -10.93 -7.19
CA PHE A 30 -4.98 -10.18 -6.25
C PHE A 30 -3.63 -9.86 -6.89
N SER A 31 -3.19 -8.62 -6.77
CA SER A 31 -1.83 -8.19 -7.15
C SER A 31 -1.25 -7.30 -6.07
N SER A 32 -0.02 -7.58 -5.68
CA SER A 32 0.71 -6.83 -4.68
C SER A 32 2.12 -6.53 -5.17
N THR A 33 2.58 -5.30 -4.96
CA THR A 33 3.95 -4.88 -5.24
C THR A 33 4.52 -4.17 -4.03
N MET A 34 5.70 -4.59 -3.61
CA MET A 34 6.44 -4.00 -2.51
C MET A 34 7.80 -3.53 -3.01
N LEU A 35 8.21 -2.32 -2.61
CA LEU A 35 9.58 -1.89 -2.77
C LEU A 35 10.43 -2.52 -1.67
N GLU A 36 11.38 -3.35 -2.08
CA GLU A 36 12.29 -4.06 -1.18
C GLU A 36 13.29 -3.10 -0.52
N PRO A 37 13.71 -3.35 0.73
CA PRO A 37 14.62 -2.47 1.46
C PRO A 37 16.04 -2.40 0.85
N ASN A 38 16.45 -3.36 0.04
CA ASN A 38 17.78 -3.41 -0.56
C ASN A 38 17.93 -2.46 -1.77
N GLY A 39 17.88 -1.17 -1.50
CA GLY A 39 18.08 -0.11 -2.47
C GLY A 39 16.81 0.67 -2.86
N SER A 40 15.68 0.30 -2.31
CA SER A 40 14.39 0.92 -2.65
C SER A 40 13.65 1.50 -1.44
N TYR A 41 14.29 1.61 -0.29
CA TYR A 41 13.70 2.35 0.82
C TYR A 41 14.23 3.77 0.84
N GLU A 42 13.40 4.70 1.29
CA GLU A 42 13.78 6.08 1.50
C GLU A 42 13.91 6.37 2.99
N SER A 43 14.92 7.17 3.33
CA SER A 43 15.09 7.69 4.68
C SER A 43 14.68 9.15 4.76
N PHE A 44 14.20 9.53 5.93
CA PHE A 44 13.75 10.89 6.19
C PHE A 44 13.97 11.24 7.65
N THR A 45 14.62 12.37 7.92
CA THR A 45 14.93 12.83 9.27
C THR A 45 13.88 13.82 9.75
N VAL A 46 13.30 13.54 10.92
CA VAL A 46 12.35 14.41 11.63
C VAL A 46 12.85 14.58 13.07
N ASP A 47 12.95 15.81 13.53
CA ASP A 47 13.38 16.15 14.90
C ASP A 47 14.67 15.43 15.34
N GLY A 48 15.64 15.32 14.42
CA GLY A 48 16.91 14.65 14.66
C GLY A 48 16.86 13.12 14.62
N VAL A 49 15.70 12.53 14.40
CA VAL A 49 15.52 11.08 14.27
C VAL A 49 15.45 10.70 12.81
N ASN A 50 16.32 9.78 12.37
CA ASN A 50 16.29 9.25 11.01
C ASN A 50 15.35 8.04 10.94
N TYR A 51 14.33 8.13 10.08
CA TYR A 51 13.36 7.08 9.80
C TYR A 51 13.66 6.43 8.46
N GLY A 52 13.50 5.12 8.37
CA GLY A 52 13.56 4.37 7.12
C GLY A 52 12.18 3.85 6.76
N PHE A 53 11.72 4.07 5.54
CA PHE A 53 10.39 3.70 5.11
C PHE A 53 10.39 2.73 3.94
N GLN A 54 9.44 1.82 3.98
CA GLN A 54 9.13 0.88 2.92
C GLN A 54 7.65 0.99 2.57
N ILE A 55 7.34 1.02 1.26
CA ILE A 55 5.97 1.12 0.75
C ILE A 55 5.56 -0.20 0.08
N ARG A 56 4.29 -0.59 0.30
CA ARG A 56 3.65 -1.71 -0.38
C ARG A 56 2.27 -1.29 -0.83
N SER A 57 1.89 -1.67 -2.05
CA SER A 57 0.53 -1.47 -2.57
C SER A 57 -0.08 -2.77 -3.03
N GLU A 58 -1.38 -2.86 -2.87
CA GLU A 58 -2.19 -4.03 -3.21
C GLU A 58 -3.43 -3.56 -3.95
N VAL A 59 -3.85 -4.33 -4.94
CA VAL A 59 -5.15 -4.23 -5.58
C VAL A 59 -5.84 -5.56 -5.46
N GLU A 60 -7.10 -5.54 -5.09
CA GLU A 60 -7.92 -6.73 -4.92
C GLU A 60 -9.20 -6.60 -5.74
N THR A 61 -9.61 -7.69 -6.36
CA THR A 61 -10.91 -7.82 -7.02
C THR A 61 -11.68 -8.98 -6.41
N THR A 62 -12.99 -8.85 -6.34
CA THR A 62 -13.90 -9.93 -5.94
C THR A 62 -15.13 -9.92 -6.82
N THR A 63 -15.69 -11.10 -7.08
CA THR A 63 -16.93 -11.22 -7.84
C THR A 63 -18.09 -11.47 -6.86
N THR A 64 -19.12 -10.65 -6.97
CA THR A 64 -20.35 -10.80 -6.18
C THR A 64 -21.17 -11.99 -6.66
N SER A 65 -22.12 -12.43 -5.83
CA SER A 65 -23.09 -13.48 -6.22
C SER A 65 -23.94 -13.12 -7.45
N SER A 66 -24.06 -11.85 -7.76
CA SER A 66 -24.71 -11.36 -8.99
C SER A 66 -23.79 -11.30 -10.22
N GLY A 67 -22.55 -11.80 -10.11
CA GLY A 67 -21.56 -11.79 -11.19
C GLY A 67 -20.88 -10.45 -11.44
N LYS A 68 -21.09 -9.46 -10.58
CA LYS A 68 -20.43 -8.15 -10.70
C LYS A 68 -19.07 -8.14 -10.02
N THR A 69 -18.08 -7.58 -10.68
CA THR A 69 -16.74 -7.38 -10.10
C THR A 69 -16.73 -6.12 -9.25
N LYS A 70 -16.18 -6.25 -8.04
CA LYS A 70 -15.82 -5.14 -7.16
C LYS A 70 -14.31 -5.08 -7.05
N ALA A 71 -13.77 -3.87 -6.92
CA ALA A 71 -12.34 -3.66 -6.69
C ALA A 71 -12.10 -2.72 -5.53
N ASN A 72 -11.00 -2.93 -4.81
CA ASN A 72 -10.44 -1.98 -3.87
C ASN A 72 -8.93 -1.94 -3.99
N SER A 73 -8.32 -0.95 -3.34
CA SER A 73 -6.87 -0.85 -3.23
C SER A 73 -6.45 -0.48 -1.82
N GLN A 74 -5.26 -0.92 -1.45
CA GLN A 74 -4.62 -0.58 -0.20
C GLN A 74 -3.16 -0.22 -0.44
N THR A 75 -2.65 0.72 0.33
CA THR A 75 -1.23 1.07 0.35
C THR A 75 -0.77 1.18 1.79
N TYR A 76 0.31 0.50 2.10
CA TYR A 76 0.95 0.50 3.41
C TYR A 76 2.29 1.18 3.34
N LEU A 77 2.59 1.98 4.35
CA LEU A 77 3.91 2.51 4.61
C LEU A 77 4.32 2.09 6.01
N HIS A 78 5.44 1.39 6.15
CA HIS A 78 5.94 1.01 7.46
C HIS A 78 7.37 1.50 7.68
N GLU A 79 7.69 1.75 8.93
CA GLU A 79 9.01 2.14 9.38
C GLU A 79 9.84 0.87 9.62
N VAL A 80 11.00 0.76 8.95
CA VAL A 80 11.79 -0.47 8.85
C VAL A 80 12.41 -0.89 10.19
N VAL A 81 12.70 0.07 11.06
CA VAL A 81 13.31 -0.18 12.39
C VAL A 81 12.26 -0.32 13.50
N GLN A 82 10.98 -0.39 13.13
CA GLN A 82 9.85 -0.56 14.06
C GLN A 82 9.61 0.64 14.98
N ARG A 83 9.99 1.84 14.56
CA ARG A 83 9.67 3.07 15.29
C ARG A 83 8.25 3.53 14.96
N LYS A 84 7.69 4.34 15.85
CA LYS A 84 6.42 5.00 15.60
C LYS A 84 6.53 5.95 14.40
N VAL A 85 5.66 5.80 13.41
CA VAL A 85 5.63 6.68 12.23
C VAL A 85 5.30 8.11 12.65
N PRO A 86 6.07 9.12 12.21
CA PRO A 86 5.78 10.54 12.48
C PRO A 86 4.63 11.02 11.59
N THR A 87 3.38 10.74 12.01
CA THR A 87 2.16 10.97 11.22
C THR A 87 1.88 12.43 10.89
N SER A 88 2.49 13.38 11.60
CA SER A 88 2.46 14.80 11.24
C SER A 88 3.34 15.16 10.04
N ASN A 89 4.31 14.31 9.72
CA ASN A 89 5.35 14.56 8.74
C ASN A 89 5.30 13.59 7.56
N VAL A 90 4.54 12.50 7.69
CA VAL A 90 4.41 11.46 6.67
C VAL A 90 2.95 11.08 6.50
N LYS A 91 2.52 10.96 5.26
CA LYS A 91 1.19 10.46 4.89
C LYS A 91 1.31 9.46 3.74
N VAL A 92 0.28 8.64 3.58
CA VAL A 92 0.16 7.69 2.47
C VAL A 92 -1.17 7.89 1.76
N GLN A 93 -1.16 7.61 0.47
CA GLN A 93 -2.33 7.66 -0.40
C GLN A 93 -2.34 6.42 -1.28
N THR A 94 -3.51 5.91 -1.57
CA THR A 94 -3.72 4.84 -2.54
C THR A 94 -4.66 5.32 -3.63
N GLN A 95 -4.36 4.98 -4.89
CA GLN A 95 -5.14 5.36 -6.06
C GLN A 95 -5.47 4.12 -6.86
N LEU A 96 -6.76 3.81 -6.99
CA LEU A 96 -7.26 2.69 -7.78
C LEU A 96 -7.58 3.16 -9.20
N TYR A 97 -7.04 2.47 -10.17
CA TYR A 97 -7.26 2.71 -11.59
C TYR A 97 -7.93 1.50 -12.25
N GLY A 98 -8.78 1.78 -13.23
CA GLY A 98 -9.43 0.75 -14.06
C GLY A 98 -9.36 1.07 -15.54
N LYS A 99 -9.29 0.01 -16.36
CA LYS A 99 -9.31 0.10 -17.82
C LYS A 99 -10.60 -0.48 -18.36
N SER A 100 -11.28 0.28 -19.22
CA SER A 100 -12.54 -0.19 -19.86
C SER A 100 -12.33 -1.38 -20.78
N LYS A 101 -13.29 -2.29 -20.83
CA LYS A 101 -13.38 -3.39 -21.83
C LYS A 101 -13.45 -2.88 -23.26
N LYS A 102 -13.96 -1.67 -23.48
CA LYS A 102 -14.00 -1.01 -24.79
C LYS A 102 -12.63 -0.50 -25.26
N GLY A 103 -11.58 -0.68 -24.45
CA GLY A 103 -10.24 -0.18 -24.69
C GLY A 103 -10.03 1.23 -24.15
N GLY A 104 -8.90 1.82 -24.48
CA GLY A 104 -8.49 3.14 -23.98
C GLY A 104 -7.46 3.08 -22.85
N ASN A 105 -7.27 4.21 -22.19
CA ASN A 105 -6.33 4.36 -21.09
C ASN A 105 -6.98 3.98 -19.76
N TYR A 106 -6.13 3.71 -18.76
CA TYR A 106 -6.59 3.59 -17.38
C TYR A 106 -7.11 4.94 -16.88
N THR A 107 -8.21 4.89 -16.15
CA THR A 107 -8.82 6.06 -15.50
C THR A 107 -8.80 5.86 -14.00
N LEU A 108 -8.62 6.96 -13.26
CA LEU A 108 -8.70 6.96 -11.81
C LEU A 108 -10.15 6.69 -11.38
N LEU A 109 -10.34 5.66 -10.56
CA LEU A 109 -11.64 5.25 -10.07
C LEU A 109 -11.89 5.72 -8.64
N SER A 110 -10.86 5.66 -7.79
CA SER A 110 -10.97 6.03 -6.38
C SER A 110 -9.63 6.41 -5.78
N VAL A 111 -9.69 7.19 -4.72
CA VAL A 111 -8.53 7.60 -3.91
C VAL A 111 -8.83 7.33 -2.44
N GLY A 112 -7.89 6.66 -1.78
CA GLY A 112 -7.88 6.50 -0.32
C GLY A 112 -6.76 7.32 0.30
N TYR A 113 -7.02 7.87 1.48
CA TYR A 113 -6.06 8.67 2.23
C TYR A 113 -5.68 7.99 3.54
N THR A 114 -4.57 8.44 4.12
CA THR A 114 -4.03 7.89 5.37
C THR A 114 -5.09 7.82 6.46
N THR A 115 -5.26 6.61 6.98
CA THR A 115 -5.93 6.38 8.26
C THR A 115 -4.85 6.42 9.35
N ILE A 116 -5.00 7.35 10.29
CA ILE A 116 -4.03 7.52 11.39
C ILE A 116 -4.46 6.62 12.54
N ASP A 117 -3.65 5.61 12.81
CA ASP A 117 -3.67 4.92 14.09
C ASP A 117 -2.54 5.47 14.96
N SER A 118 -2.87 5.96 16.14
CA SER A 118 -2.03 6.85 16.95
C SER A 118 -0.75 6.21 17.55
N ASN A 119 -0.53 4.92 17.35
CA ASN A 119 0.58 4.21 18.01
C ASN A 119 1.23 3.12 17.14
N THR A 120 1.33 3.32 15.84
CA THR A 120 1.71 2.27 14.91
C THR A 120 3.06 2.53 14.25
N THR A 121 3.80 1.47 14.01
CA THR A 121 5.00 1.43 13.15
C THR A 121 4.64 1.42 11.66
N ARG A 122 3.35 1.41 11.35
CA ARG A 122 2.79 1.35 10.00
C ARG A 122 1.57 2.26 9.90
N ILE A 123 1.48 2.97 8.80
CA ILE A 123 0.27 3.69 8.38
C ILE A 123 -0.23 3.11 7.06
N TYR A 124 -1.52 3.28 6.77
CA TYR A 124 -2.10 2.77 5.54
C TYR A 124 -3.17 3.72 4.98
N ALA A 125 -3.45 3.54 3.71
CA ALA A 125 -4.59 4.12 3.01
C ALA A 125 -5.35 3.01 2.31
N THR A 126 -6.67 3.11 2.26
CA THR A 126 -7.53 2.17 1.53
C THR A 126 -8.63 2.91 0.81
N THR A 127 -9.03 2.43 -0.37
CA THR A 127 -10.26 2.86 -1.00
C THR A 127 -11.44 2.04 -0.45
N SER A 128 -12.65 2.59 -0.52
CA SER A 128 -13.85 1.76 -0.41
C SER A 128 -13.89 0.75 -1.56
N TRP A 129 -14.61 -0.35 -1.36
CA TRP A 129 -14.96 -1.24 -2.45
C TRP A 129 -15.79 -0.48 -3.49
N ILE A 130 -15.34 -0.53 -4.73
CA ILE A 130 -16.04 0.11 -5.84
C ILE A 130 -16.77 -0.97 -6.61
N ASP A 131 -18.10 -0.81 -6.67
CA ASP A 131 -18.94 -1.57 -7.57
C ASP A 131 -18.67 -1.07 -9.00
N GLN A 132 -17.86 -1.79 -9.75
CA GLN A 132 -17.69 -1.49 -11.15
C GLN A 132 -18.67 -2.36 -11.96
N TYR A 133 -19.39 -1.66 -12.79
CA TYR A 133 -20.21 -2.27 -13.81
C TYR A 133 -19.34 -3.14 -14.74
N ASP A 134 -19.93 -4.08 -15.44
CA ASP A 134 -19.29 -5.06 -16.33
C ASP A 134 -18.34 -4.48 -17.41
N GLU A 135 -18.00 -3.20 -17.33
CA GLU A 135 -17.24 -2.44 -18.33
C GLU A 135 -15.73 -2.36 -18.05
N ILE A 136 -15.26 -2.76 -16.88
CA ILE A 136 -13.82 -2.72 -16.53
C ILE A 136 -13.19 -4.09 -16.79
N SER A 137 -12.07 -4.09 -17.51
CA SER A 137 -11.34 -5.31 -17.89
C SER A 137 -10.13 -5.58 -17.00
N SER A 138 -9.57 -4.55 -16.40
CA SER A 138 -8.39 -4.70 -15.52
C SER A 138 -8.23 -3.52 -14.59
N TYR A 139 -7.53 -3.77 -13.47
CA TYR A 139 -7.28 -2.80 -12.40
C TYR A 139 -5.80 -2.78 -12.04
N TYR A 140 -5.30 -1.64 -11.58
CA TYR A 140 -4.04 -1.54 -10.86
C TYR A 140 -4.11 -0.43 -9.80
N THR A 141 -3.16 -0.43 -8.87
CA THR A 141 -3.05 0.56 -7.82
C THR A 141 -1.73 1.31 -7.92
N THR A 142 -1.78 2.61 -7.70
CA THR A 142 -0.62 3.44 -7.38
C THR A 142 -0.65 3.79 -5.91
N GLY A 143 0.41 3.40 -5.19
CA GLY A 143 0.66 3.83 -3.82
C GLY A 143 1.63 4.99 -3.80
N LEU A 144 1.31 6.02 -3.02
CA LEU A 144 2.12 7.21 -2.84
C LEU A 144 2.35 7.46 -1.36
N ALA A 145 3.60 7.65 -0.99
CA ALA A 145 3.97 8.20 0.31
C ALA A 145 4.58 9.58 0.12
N GLU A 146 4.19 10.51 0.96
CA GLU A 146 4.66 11.89 0.91
C GLU A 146 5.20 12.29 2.28
N LYS A 147 6.19 13.20 2.27
CA LYS A 147 6.85 13.75 3.46
C LYS A 147 6.81 15.26 3.49
N ARG A 148 6.92 15.83 4.69
CA ARG A 148 7.21 17.24 4.93
C ARG A 148 8.06 17.42 6.19
N LEU A 149 8.94 18.43 6.19
CA LEU A 149 9.82 18.69 7.35
C LEU A 149 9.06 19.23 8.57
N SER A 150 8.07 20.07 8.32
CA SER A 150 7.16 20.59 9.35
C SER A 150 5.83 21.01 8.72
N SER A 151 4.86 21.44 9.53
CA SER A 151 3.56 21.93 9.06
C SER A 151 3.64 23.13 8.12
N TYR A 152 4.74 23.86 8.12
CA TYR A 152 4.97 25.03 7.25
C TYR A 152 5.47 24.68 5.84
N TYR A 153 5.91 23.43 5.61
CA TYR A 153 6.41 22.98 4.33
C TYR A 153 5.35 22.22 3.54
N SER A 154 5.40 22.37 2.24
CA SER A 154 4.59 21.57 1.31
C SER A 154 4.97 20.09 1.38
N TRP A 155 4.00 19.23 1.07
CA TRP A 155 4.23 17.81 0.90
C TRP A 155 5.08 17.56 -0.34
N SER A 156 6.03 16.65 -0.23
CA SER A 156 6.87 16.19 -1.33
C SER A 156 6.87 14.66 -1.39
N ASN A 157 7.15 14.10 -2.55
CA ASN A 157 7.20 12.65 -2.73
C ASN A 157 8.29 12.04 -1.82
N LEU A 158 7.95 10.97 -1.15
CA LEU A 158 8.88 10.11 -0.39
C LEU A 158 9.11 8.81 -1.17
N LEU A 159 8.05 8.07 -1.47
CA LEU A 159 8.07 6.80 -2.17
C LEU A 159 6.82 6.67 -3.05
N SER A 160 6.94 5.93 -4.15
CA SER A 160 5.80 5.54 -4.97
C SER A 160 5.97 4.10 -5.48
N VAL A 161 4.86 3.40 -5.66
CA VAL A 161 4.83 2.03 -6.17
C VAL A 161 3.56 1.80 -6.99
N ASN A 162 3.69 1.07 -8.09
CA ASN A 162 2.55 0.61 -8.88
C ASN A 162 2.45 -0.91 -8.77
N THR A 163 1.25 -1.45 -8.59
CA THR A 163 1.03 -2.87 -8.74
C THR A 163 1.04 -3.29 -10.21
N SER A 164 1.25 -4.57 -10.48
CA SER A 164 0.82 -5.15 -11.75
C SER A 164 -0.68 -5.01 -11.91
N SER A 165 -1.17 -5.03 -13.15
CA SER A 165 -2.61 -5.06 -13.39
C SER A 165 -3.18 -6.46 -13.17
N ILE A 166 -4.40 -6.50 -12.64
CA ILE A 166 -5.21 -7.72 -12.52
C ILE A 166 -6.52 -7.56 -13.29
N SER A 167 -7.08 -8.66 -13.74
CA SER A 167 -8.35 -8.74 -14.50
C SER A 167 -9.43 -9.49 -13.73
#